data_9f6a11291aa408ce2391e24cb648fd75
#
_entry.id   9f6a11291aa408ce2391e24cb648fd75
#
_cell.length_a   1.000
_cell.length_b   1.000
_cell.length_c   1.000
_cell.angle_alpha   90.00
_cell.angle_beta   90.00
_cell.angle_gamma   90.00
#
_symmetry.space_group_name_H-M   'P 1'
#
loop_
_entity.id
_entity.type
_entity.pdbx_description
1 polymer ?
#
loop_
_entity_poly.entity_id
_entity_poly.type
_entity_poly.pdbx_seq_one_letter_code
_entity_poly.pdbx_strand_id
1 'polypeptide(L)' 'MRVNVKKLIGKIAENDFTRKAFAEAIGMTEPTLRRKLRGESEFTLGESAKVREVLNLTTAEYLEIMLGANLN' A
#
# COMPACT_ATOMS: atom_id res chain seq x y z
N MET A 1 5.68 10.00 -4.05
CA MET A 1 4.32 9.43 -3.93
C MET A 1 3.89 9.49 -2.47
N ARG A 2 2.76 10.12 -2.20
CA ARG A 2 2.30 10.39 -0.84
C ARG A 2 1.22 9.40 -0.43
N VAL A 3 1.63 8.34 0.23
CA VAL A 3 0.73 7.26 0.62
C VAL A 3 -0.04 7.64 1.90
N ASN A 4 -1.34 7.37 1.92
CA ASN A 4 -2.14 7.47 3.13
C ASN A 4 -1.94 6.17 3.91
N VAL A 5 -0.95 6.15 4.79
CA VAL A 5 -0.51 4.94 5.49
C VAL A 5 -1.62 4.34 6.35
N LYS A 6 -2.37 5.17 7.03
CA LYS A 6 -3.45 4.70 7.90
C LYS A 6 -4.51 3.93 7.11
N LYS A 7 -4.92 4.47 5.96
CA LYS A 7 -5.89 3.78 5.09
C LYS A 7 -5.31 2.54 4.45
N LEU A 8 -4.04 2.58 4.08
CA LEU A 8 -3.37 1.41 3.52
C LEU A 8 -3.34 0.26 4.53
N ILE A 9 -2.94 0.55 5.77
CA ILE A 9 -2.93 -0.44 6.85
C ILE A 9 -4.33 -1.02 7.06
N GLY A 10 -5.36 -0.17 7.02
CA GLY A 10 -6.75 -0.63 7.13
C GLY A 10 -7.12 -1.60 6.02
N LYS A 11 -6.74 -1.32 4.79
CA LYS A 11 -7.03 -2.19 3.65
C LYS A 11 -6.28 -3.52 3.73
N ILE A 12 -5.05 -3.50 4.19
CA ILE A 12 -4.27 -4.72 4.39
C ILE A 12 -5.00 -5.63 5.40
N ALA A 13 -5.45 -5.05 6.51
CA ALA A 13 -6.18 -5.79 7.55
C ALA A 13 -7.53 -6.29 7.05
N GLU A 14 -8.28 -5.46 6.30
CA GLU A 14 -9.56 -5.85 5.72
C GLU A 14 -9.44 -7.08 4.82
N ASN A 15 -8.31 -7.23 4.14
CA ASN A 15 -8.06 -8.35 3.24
C ASN A 15 -7.38 -9.53 3.96
N ASP A 16 -7.38 -9.50 5.29
CA ASP A 16 -6.85 -10.58 6.13
C ASP A 16 -5.36 -10.88 5.94
N PHE A 17 -4.60 -9.89 5.47
CA PHE A 17 -3.15 -10.04 5.35
C PHE A 17 -2.44 -9.66 6.65
N THR A 18 -1.44 -10.44 7.01
CA THR A 18 -0.41 -9.97 7.93
C THR A 18 0.53 -9.07 7.13
N ARG A 19 1.32 -8.23 7.82
CA ARG A 19 2.32 -7.40 7.15
C ARG A 19 3.32 -8.23 6.35
N LYS A 20 3.76 -9.35 6.93
CA LYS A 20 4.69 -10.25 6.26
C LYS A 20 4.09 -10.83 4.98
N ALA A 21 2.88 -11.35 5.07
CA ALA A 21 2.21 -11.95 3.91
C ALA A 21 1.95 -10.92 2.82
N PHE A 22 1.53 -9.71 3.21
CA PHE A 22 1.31 -8.64 2.25
C PHE A 22 2.60 -8.22 1.56
N ALA A 23 3.69 -8.07 2.33
CA ALA A 23 5.00 -7.73 1.77
C ALA A 23 5.40 -8.75 0.71
N GLU A 24 5.28 -10.04 1.01
CA GLU A 24 5.60 -11.11 0.07
C GLU A 24 4.73 -11.02 -1.19
N ALA A 25 3.43 -10.73 -1.01
CA ALA A 25 2.50 -10.64 -2.13
C ALA A 25 2.85 -9.51 -3.11
N ILE A 26 3.42 -8.41 -2.61
CA ILE A 26 3.84 -7.30 -3.47
C ILE A 26 5.33 -7.34 -3.81
N GLY A 27 6.01 -8.44 -3.49
CA GLY A 27 7.38 -8.68 -3.94
C GLY A 27 8.47 -8.03 -3.11
N MET A 28 8.25 -7.82 -1.82
CA MET A 28 9.29 -7.26 -0.95
C MET A 28 9.33 -7.98 0.40
N THR A 29 10.36 -7.68 1.19
CA THR A 29 10.48 -8.22 2.55
C THR A 29 9.67 -7.37 3.52
N GLU A 30 9.33 -7.94 4.66
CA GLU A 30 8.60 -7.20 5.70
C GLU A 30 9.36 -5.96 6.18
N PRO A 31 10.68 -6.04 6.46
CA PRO A 31 11.41 -4.83 6.85
C PRO A 31 11.37 -3.73 5.80
N THR A 32 11.41 -4.08 4.52
CA THR A 32 11.30 -3.10 3.43
C THR A 32 9.93 -2.45 3.43
N LEU A 33 8.86 -3.24 3.57
CA LEU A 33 7.51 -2.70 3.66
C LEU A 33 7.39 -1.76 4.87
N ARG A 34 7.93 -2.15 6.00
CA ARG A 34 7.88 -1.35 7.23
C ARG A 34 8.53 0.02 7.02
N ARG A 35 9.68 0.07 6.36
CA ARG A 35 10.34 1.34 6.06
C ARG A 35 9.48 2.23 5.16
N LYS A 36 8.82 1.63 4.16
CA LYS A 36 7.94 2.38 3.27
C LYS A 36 6.71 2.90 4.00
N LEU A 37 6.16 2.11 4.92
CA LEU A 37 5.01 2.55 5.72
C LEU A 37 5.37 3.67 6.69
N ARG A 38 6.64 3.78 7.08
CA ARG A 38 7.13 4.88 7.94
C ARG A 38 7.50 6.14 7.16
N GLY A 39 7.47 6.08 5.84
CA GLY A 39 7.90 7.19 5.01
C GLY A 39 9.41 7.31 4.83
N GLU A 40 10.19 6.32 5.29
CA GLU A 40 11.65 6.32 5.16
C GLU A 40 12.09 5.99 3.74
N SER A 41 11.20 5.39 2.98
CA SER A 41 11.44 5.00 1.59
C SER A 41 10.10 5.10 0.87
N GLU A 42 10.10 5.45 -0.40
CA GLU A 42 8.86 5.60 -1.17
C GLU A 42 8.53 4.33 -1.94
N PHE A 43 7.23 4.10 -2.13
CA PHE A 43 6.78 3.07 -3.06
C PHE A 43 7.10 3.51 -4.48
N THR A 44 7.59 2.59 -5.29
CA THR A 44 7.75 2.84 -6.73
C THR A 44 6.38 2.73 -7.40
N LEU A 45 6.28 3.19 -8.64
CA LEU A 45 5.04 3.04 -9.40
C LEU A 45 4.66 1.57 -9.59
N GLY A 46 5.67 0.72 -9.85
CA GLY A 46 5.45 -0.72 -10.00
C GLY A 46 4.94 -1.36 -8.71
N GLU A 47 5.52 -0.98 -7.58
CA GLU A 47 5.08 -1.48 -6.27
C GLU A 47 3.66 -1.00 -5.97
N SER A 48 3.36 0.25 -6.28
CA SER A 48 2.04 0.82 -6.10
C SER A 48 0.99 0.08 -6.93
N ALA A 49 1.32 -0.26 -8.17
CA ALA A 49 0.43 -1.04 -9.03
C ALA A 49 0.17 -2.44 -8.45
N LYS A 50 1.20 -3.06 -7.86
CA LYS A 50 1.07 -4.35 -7.18
C LYS A 50 0.13 -4.25 -5.97
N VAL A 51 0.27 -3.19 -5.19
CA VAL A 51 -0.62 -2.95 -4.04
C VAL A 51 -2.06 -2.88 -4.52
N ARG A 52 -2.32 -2.14 -5.59
CA ARG A 52 -3.67 -2.03 -6.15
C ARG A 52 -4.22 -3.40 -6.55
N GLU A 53 -3.41 -4.20 -7.22
CA GLU A 53 -3.80 -5.52 -7.67
C GLU A 53 -4.09 -6.46 -6.51
N VAL A 54 -3.17 -6.54 -5.55
CA VAL A 54 -3.27 -7.47 -4.41
C VAL A 54 -4.45 -7.12 -3.51
N LEU A 55 -4.70 -5.84 -3.27
CA LEU A 55 -5.79 -5.39 -2.42
C LEU A 55 -7.10 -5.14 -3.20
N ASN A 56 -7.07 -5.33 -4.52
CA ASN A 56 -8.21 -5.13 -5.40
C ASN A 56 -8.84 -3.74 -5.20
N LEU A 57 -7.99 -2.71 -5.20
CA LEU A 57 -8.45 -1.34 -4.99
C LEU A 57 -9.18 -0.81 -6.23
N THR A 58 -10.27 -0.09 -6.00
CA THR A 58 -10.91 0.67 -7.08
C THR A 58 -9.99 1.82 -7.48
N THR A 59 -10.26 2.45 -8.62
CA THR A 59 -9.48 3.61 -9.06
C THR A 59 -9.50 4.71 -8.00
N ALA A 60 -10.69 4.99 -7.44
CA ALA A 60 -10.84 6.01 -6.39
C ALA A 60 -10.00 5.66 -5.16
N GLU A 61 -10.06 4.41 -4.70
CA GLU A 61 -9.29 3.97 -3.55
C GLU A 61 -7.79 4.06 -3.82
N TYR A 62 -7.36 3.67 -5.01
CA TYR A 62 -5.97 3.73 -5.39
C TYR A 62 -5.45 5.17 -5.36
N LEU A 63 -6.19 6.10 -5.96
CA LEU A 63 -5.80 7.50 -5.97
C LEU A 63 -5.74 8.08 -4.55
N GLU A 64 -6.73 7.77 -3.72
CA GLU A 64 -6.78 8.28 -2.36
C GLU A 64 -5.69 7.68 -1.48
N ILE A 65 -5.50 6.37 -1.53
CA ILE A 65 -4.58 5.67 -0.64
C ILE A 65 -3.14 5.78 -1.09
N MET A 66 -2.88 5.48 -2.36
CA MET A 66 -1.51 5.37 -2.84
C MET A 66 -0.95 6.67 -3.40
N LEU A 67 -1.78 7.57 -3.89
CA LEU A 67 -1.33 8.84 -4.47
C LEU A 67 -1.70 10.03 -3.59
N GLY A 68 -2.37 9.80 -2.47
CA GLY A 68 -2.75 10.86 -1.53
C GLY A 68 -3.72 11.87 -2.10
N ALA A 69 -4.51 11.50 -3.10
CA ALA A 69 -5.48 12.40 -3.70
C ALA A 69 -6.62 12.70 -2.71
N ASN A 70 -7.04 13.96 -2.68
CA ASN A 70 -8.21 14.36 -1.92
C ASN A 70 -9.41 14.34 -2.88
N LEU A 71 -10.32 13.40 -2.67
CA LEU A 71 -11.46 13.19 -3.56
C LEU A 71 -12.75 13.89 -3.08
N ASN A 72 -12.65 14.69 -2.03
CA ASN A 72 -13.80 15.44 -1.52
C ASN A 72 -13.91 16.80 -2.19
#